data_b60119553367b09820998b0b9068f6aa
#
_entry.id   b60119553367b09820998b0b9068f6aa
#
_cell.length_a   1.000
_cell.length_b   1.000
_cell.length_c   1.000
_cell.angle_alpha   90.00
_cell.angle_beta   90.00
_cell.angle_gamma   90.00
#
_symmetry.space_group_name_H-M   'P 1'
#
loop_
_entity.id
_entity.type
_entity.pdbx_description
1 polymer ?
#
loop_
_entity_poly.entity_id
_entity_poly.type
_entity_poly.pdbx_seq_one_letter_code
_entity_poly.pdbx_strand_id
1 'polypeptide(L)'
;MSQRDENFKGGIQKGTIATDAAAKKLDNQCKTLKESISIEGLTMQKKIYQDQIPGGIGSCEPDGGAWFKDGKLVAVFEGKKQGKQGNAIERWFKNNFVCRAINPDVCYVTFCVGEGADEGEVLQKTLNIAHLSGVNKFNPNNNSVFYSVDGFGTEFIAGVMQDVLEYCAEND
;
A
#
# COMPACT_ATOMS: atom_id res chain seq x y z
N MET A 1 -1.32 -15.72 -37.54
CA MET A 1 -1.98 -15.27 -36.30
C MET A 1 -3.45 -15.01 -36.59
N SER A 2 -4.37 -15.49 -35.78
CA SER A 2 -5.79 -15.25 -35.99
C SER A 2 -6.17 -13.82 -35.56
N GLN A 3 -7.26 -13.28 -36.17
CA GLN A 3 -7.81 -11.95 -35.79
C GLN A 3 -8.15 -11.87 -34.29
N ARG A 4 -8.46 -13.01 -33.68
CA ARG A 4 -8.72 -13.14 -32.25
C ARG A 4 -7.45 -12.88 -31.41
N ASP A 5 -6.29 -13.34 -31.90
CA ASP A 5 -5.01 -13.16 -31.22
C ASP A 5 -4.53 -11.70 -31.29
N GLU A 6 -4.81 -11.02 -32.41
CA GLU A 6 -4.48 -9.60 -32.57
C GLU A 6 -5.36 -8.71 -31.68
N ASN A 7 -6.66 -9.00 -31.59
CA ASN A 7 -7.57 -8.28 -30.70
C ASN A 7 -7.22 -8.50 -29.23
N PHE A 8 -6.80 -9.70 -28.87
CA PHE A 8 -6.36 -10.01 -27.50
C PHE A 8 -5.09 -9.24 -27.13
N LYS A 9 -4.09 -9.20 -28.01
CA LYS A 9 -2.86 -8.44 -27.80
C LYS A 9 -3.12 -6.93 -27.70
N GLY A 10 -3.98 -6.40 -28.55
CA GLY A 10 -4.37 -4.98 -28.51
C GLY A 10 -5.09 -4.60 -27.21
N GLY A 11 -5.95 -5.47 -26.70
CA GLY A 11 -6.64 -5.27 -25.44
C GLY A 11 -5.69 -5.25 -24.24
N ILE A 12 -4.72 -6.16 -24.20
CA ILE A 12 -3.70 -6.22 -23.15
C ILE A 12 -2.82 -4.98 -23.16
N GLN A 13 -2.38 -4.52 -24.34
CA GLN A 13 -1.55 -3.32 -24.44
C GLN A 13 -2.26 -2.07 -23.92
N LYS A 14 -3.52 -1.87 -24.29
CA LYS A 14 -4.32 -0.71 -23.82
C LYS A 14 -4.47 -0.73 -22.29
N GLY A 15 -4.78 -1.88 -21.73
CA GLY A 15 -4.93 -2.04 -20.28
C GLY A 15 -3.63 -1.78 -19.54
N THR A 16 -2.51 -2.24 -20.06
CA THR A 16 -1.19 -2.02 -19.44
C THR A 16 -0.82 -0.54 -19.46
N ILE A 17 -1.07 0.18 -20.56
CA ILE A 17 -0.79 1.62 -20.65
C ILE A 17 -1.63 2.41 -19.64
N ALA A 18 -2.92 2.15 -19.54
CA ALA A 18 -3.82 2.82 -18.59
C ALA A 18 -3.40 2.53 -17.13
N THR A 19 -3.06 1.28 -16.83
CA THR A 19 -2.57 0.86 -15.51
C THR A 19 -1.25 1.54 -15.17
N ASP A 20 -0.33 1.64 -16.11
CA ASP A 20 0.96 2.31 -15.91
C ASP A 20 0.80 3.81 -15.66
N ALA A 21 -0.11 4.47 -16.37
CA ALA A 21 -0.42 5.88 -16.16
C ALA A 21 -1.03 6.13 -14.76
N ALA A 22 -1.96 5.29 -14.33
CA ALA A 22 -2.57 5.36 -13.00
C ALA A 22 -1.53 5.11 -11.89
N ALA A 23 -0.64 4.15 -12.09
CA ALA A 23 0.45 3.85 -11.14
C ALA A 23 1.44 5.00 -11.03
N LYS A 24 1.85 5.60 -12.14
CA LYS A 24 2.75 6.75 -12.15
C LYS A 24 2.14 7.96 -11.44
N LYS A 25 0.86 8.21 -11.65
CA LYS A 25 0.12 9.27 -10.94
C LYS A 25 0.10 9.01 -9.44
N LEU A 26 -0.21 7.78 -9.03
CA LEU A 26 -0.23 7.38 -7.61
C LEU A 26 1.14 7.54 -6.95
N ASP A 27 2.21 7.10 -7.60
CA ASP A 27 3.57 7.25 -7.09
C ASP A 27 3.93 8.71 -6.85
N ASN A 28 3.60 9.59 -7.80
CA ASN A 28 3.83 11.03 -7.68
C ASN A 28 2.99 11.65 -6.55
N GLN A 29 1.74 11.25 -6.39
CA GLN A 29 0.86 11.71 -5.31
C GLN A 29 1.43 11.29 -3.94
N CYS A 30 1.77 10.03 -3.76
CA CYS A 30 2.35 9.52 -2.53
C CYS A 30 3.68 10.21 -2.19
N LYS A 31 4.55 10.37 -3.17
CA LYS A 31 5.85 11.04 -3.00
C LYS A 31 5.69 12.49 -2.56
N THR A 32 4.80 13.24 -3.20
CA THR A 32 4.55 14.63 -2.85
C THR A 32 3.93 14.76 -1.46
N LEU A 33 2.92 13.95 -1.16
CA LEU A 33 2.19 14.03 0.11
C LEU A 33 3.06 13.63 1.31
N LYS A 34 3.86 12.59 1.23
CA LYS A 34 4.73 12.21 2.35
C LYS A 34 5.75 13.28 2.72
N GLU A 35 6.15 14.11 1.76
CA GLU A 35 7.10 15.21 1.98
C GLU A 35 6.40 16.49 2.46
N SER A 36 5.10 16.65 2.18
CA SER A 36 4.34 17.86 2.51
C SER A 36 3.53 17.75 3.80
N ILE A 37 3.07 16.55 4.18
CA ILE A 37 2.32 16.34 5.42
C ILE A 37 3.27 16.42 6.62
N SER A 38 2.87 17.23 7.61
CA SER A 38 3.58 17.35 8.87
C SER A 38 2.58 17.22 10.02
N ILE A 39 2.83 16.26 10.90
CA ILE A 39 2.02 16.02 12.10
C ILE A 39 2.92 16.12 13.32
N GLU A 40 2.52 16.95 14.27
CA GLU A 40 3.26 17.09 15.52
C GLU A 40 3.35 15.75 16.26
N GLY A 41 4.53 15.40 16.70
CA GLY A 41 4.80 14.15 17.40
C GLY A 41 5.12 12.98 16.48
N LEU A 42 4.99 13.11 15.17
CA LEU A 42 5.34 12.07 14.21
C LEU A 42 6.57 12.44 13.37
N THR A 43 7.35 11.43 13.03
CA THR A 43 8.51 11.55 12.15
C THR A 43 8.33 10.63 10.95
N MET A 44 8.57 11.15 9.74
CA MET A 44 8.50 10.38 8.51
C MET A 44 9.89 9.90 8.09
N GLN A 45 10.01 8.61 7.74
CA GLN A 45 11.15 8.04 7.04
C GLN A 45 10.72 7.54 5.66
N LYS A 46 11.53 7.85 4.65
CA LYS A 46 11.28 7.34 3.28
C LYS A 46 11.48 5.83 3.19
N LYS A 47 12.32 5.28 4.05
CA LYS A 47 12.75 3.88 4.02
C LYS A 47 12.83 3.30 5.43
N ILE A 48 12.41 2.07 5.58
CA ILE A 48 12.71 1.26 6.75
C ILE A 48 13.98 0.48 6.45
N TYR A 49 15.02 0.71 7.24
CA TYR A 49 16.33 0.11 7.03
C TYR A 49 16.41 -1.31 7.58
N GLN A 50 17.36 -2.08 7.05
CA GLN A 50 17.54 -3.48 7.41
C GLN A 50 17.75 -3.70 8.92
N ASP A 51 18.48 -2.81 9.57
CA ASP A 51 18.72 -2.85 11.02
C ASP A 51 17.48 -2.55 11.87
N GLN A 52 16.47 -1.90 11.29
CA GLN A 52 15.17 -1.64 11.92
C GLN A 52 14.20 -2.82 11.80
N ILE A 53 14.52 -3.83 10.99
CA ILE A 53 13.65 -4.98 10.71
C ILE A 53 14.13 -6.17 11.53
N PRO A 54 13.27 -6.78 12.38
CA PRO A 54 13.62 -8.00 13.10
C PRO A 54 14.06 -9.12 12.17
N GLY A 55 15.23 -9.71 12.42
CA GLY A 55 15.83 -10.71 11.55
C GLY A 55 16.64 -10.16 10.38
N GLY A 56 16.63 -8.85 10.16
CA GLY A 56 17.48 -8.18 9.16
C GLY A 56 17.18 -8.56 7.72
N ILE A 57 15.94 -8.89 7.38
CA ILE A 57 15.53 -9.30 6.04
C ILE A 57 15.24 -8.07 5.16
N GLY A 58 16.27 -7.58 4.47
CA GLY A 58 16.13 -6.54 3.46
C GLY A 58 15.79 -5.16 4.01
N SER A 59 15.20 -4.34 3.18
CA SER A 59 14.68 -3.01 3.51
C SER A 59 13.32 -2.82 2.85
N CYS A 60 12.53 -1.88 3.34
CA CYS A 60 11.22 -1.56 2.82
C CYS A 60 11.15 -0.05 2.55
N GLU A 61 10.70 0.34 1.37
CA GLU A 61 10.53 1.73 0.96
C GLU A 61 9.08 1.98 0.55
N PRO A 62 8.19 2.28 1.51
CA PRO A 62 6.78 2.55 1.22
C PRO A 62 6.62 3.85 0.43
N ASP A 63 5.75 3.85 -0.57
CA ASP A 63 5.54 5.01 -1.45
C ASP A 63 5.11 6.26 -0.69
N GLY A 64 4.22 6.10 0.28
CA GLY A 64 3.72 7.18 1.14
C GLY A 64 4.47 7.32 2.47
N GLY A 65 5.62 6.67 2.62
CA GLY A 65 6.49 6.76 3.78
C GLY A 65 6.12 5.81 4.93
N ALA A 66 7.06 5.68 5.83
CA ALA A 66 6.93 5.02 7.12
C ALA A 66 6.93 6.09 8.23
N TRP A 67 5.95 6.06 9.08
CA TRP A 67 5.73 7.08 10.09
C TRP A 67 5.93 6.53 11.50
N PHE A 68 6.68 7.28 12.28
CA PHE A 68 7.12 6.87 13.61
C PHE A 68 6.65 7.85 14.69
N LYS A 69 6.28 7.31 15.84
CA LYS A 69 6.00 8.06 17.06
C LYS A 69 6.92 7.54 18.16
N ASP A 70 7.79 8.40 18.69
CA ASP A 70 8.76 8.03 19.73
C ASP A 70 9.60 6.78 19.37
N GLY A 71 10.02 6.70 18.10
CA GLY A 71 10.79 5.57 17.58
C GLY A 71 9.99 4.32 17.23
N LYS A 72 8.68 4.31 17.46
CA LYS A 72 7.77 3.20 17.14
C LYS A 72 7.12 3.42 15.78
N LEU A 73 7.17 2.44 14.89
CA LEU A 73 6.47 2.46 13.62
C LEU A 73 4.96 2.43 13.84
N VAL A 74 4.24 3.49 13.46
CA VAL A 74 2.80 3.62 13.72
C VAL A 74 1.94 3.57 12.47
N ALA A 75 2.46 4.02 11.32
CA ALA A 75 1.71 3.99 10.06
C ALA A 75 2.62 3.79 8.85
N VAL A 76 2.10 3.10 7.84
CA VAL A 76 2.74 2.89 6.54
C VAL A 76 1.69 3.10 5.44
N PHE A 77 2.06 3.84 4.41
CA PHE A 77 1.22 4.06 3.24
C PHE A 77 1.90 3.50 2.00
N GLU A 78 1.22 2.59 1.33
CA GLU A 78 1.74 1.87 0.17
C GLU A 78 0.85 2.14 -1.05
N GLY A 79 1.49 2.48 -2.17
CA GLY A 79 0.85 2.47 -3.48
C GLY A 79 1.04 1.12 -4.14
N LYS A 80 0.01 0.62 -4.80
CA LYS A 80 0.05 -0.66 -5.49
C LYS A 80 -0.53 -0.56 -6.88
N LYS A 81 0.22 -1.07 -7.83
CA LYS A 81 -0.21 -1.27 -9.21
C LYS A 81 -0.64 -2.72 -9.39
N GLN A 82 -1.84 -2.92 -9.90
CA GLN A 82 -2.32 -4.23 -10.29
C GLN A 82 -2.87 -4.21 -11.71
N GLY A 83 -2.18 -4.89 -12.61
CA GLY A 83 -2.69 -5.27 -13.92
C GLY A 83 -3.55 -6.53 -13.80
N LYS A 84 -4.03 -7.06 -14.92
CA LYS A 84 -4.84 -8.30 -14.94
C LYS A 84 -4.10 -9.55 -14.49
N GLN A 85 -2.76 -9.51 -14.51
CA GLN A 85 -1.90 -10.63 -14.10
C GLN A 85 -0.69 -10.08 -13.33
N GLY A 86 -0.23 -10.80 -12.29
CA GLY A 86 1.00 -10.45 -11.58
C GLY A 86 1.06 -10.94 -10.13
N ASN A 87 2.27 -10.85 -9.55
CA ASN A 87 2.61 -11.31 -8.21
C ASN A 87 2.51 -10.18 -7.16
N ALA A 88 1.73 -9.16 -7.44
CA ALA A 88 1.67 -7.97 -6.59
C ALA A 88 1.14 -8.28 -5.19
N ILE A 89 0.24 -9.26 -5.06
CA ILE A 89 -0.30 -9.70 -3.76
C ILE A 89 0.79 -10.29 -2.87
N GLU A 90 1.67 -11.13 -3.41
CA GLU A 90 2.76 -11.75 -2.65
C GLU A 90 3.72 -10.71 -2.06
N ARG A 91 4.10 -9.71 -2.86
CA ARG A 91 4.96 -8.62 -2.42
C ARG A 91 4.27 -7.77 -1.34
N TRP A 92 2.98 -7.53 -1.49
CA TRP A 92 2.20 -6.78 -0.52
C TRP A 92 2.16 -7.50 0.83
N PHE A 93 1.94 -8.82 0.84
CA PHE A 93 1.99 -9.63 2.06
C PHE A 93 3.36 -9.59 2.72
N LYS A 94 4.45 -9.69 1.93
CA LYS A 94 5.80 -9.61 2.44
C LYS A 94 6.04 -8.28 3.17
N ASN A 95 5.72 -7.17 2.55
CA ASN A 95 5.92 -5.84 3.13
C ASN A 95 5.04 -5.62 4.36
N ASN A 96 3.79 -6.03 4.30
CA ASN A 96 2.87 -5.96 5.44
C ASN A 96 3.38 -6.81 6.61
N PHE A 97 3.82 -8.04 6.34
CA PHE A 97 4.40 -8.92 7.36
C PHE A 97 5.64 -8.31 8.03
N VAL A 98 6.55 -7.72 7.25
CA VAL A 98 7.75 -7.06 7.76
C VAL A 98 7.37 -5.90 8.67
N CYS A 99 6.46 -5.04 8.26
CA CYS A 99 6.01 -3.91 9.09
C CYS A 99 5.33 -4.37 10.38
N ARG A 100 4.54 -5.44 10.31
CA ARG A 100 3.90 -6.06 11.48
C ARG A 100 4.89 -6.74 12.44
N ALA A 101 6.01 -7.21 11.92
CA ALA A 101 7.09 -7.74 12.76
C ALA A 101 7.76 -6.62 13.57
N ILE A 102 7.80 -5.40 13.05
CA ILE A 102 8.30 -4.22 13.77
C ILE A 102 7.28 -3.77 14.82
N ASN A 103 6.03 -3.59 14.43
CA ASN A 103 4.92 -3.25 15.31
C ASN A 103 3.63 -3.97 14.86
N PRO A 104 3.10 -4.91 15.64
CA PRO A 104 1.87 -5.63 15.31
C PRO A 104 0.65 -4.72 15.10
N ASP A 105 0.64 -3.56 15.73
CA ASP A 105 -0.47 -2.60 15.70
C ASP A 105 -0.31 -1.49 14.66
N VAL A 106 0.70 -1.58 13.79
CA VAL A 106 0.92 -0.59 12.73
C VAL A 106 -0.33 -0.44 11.85
N CYS A 107 -0.71 0.80 11.57
CA CYS A 107 -1.74 1.10 10.58
C CYS A 107 -1.13 0.97 9.17
N TYR A 108 -1.48 -0.06 8.45
CA TYR A 108 -0.99 -0.32 7.09
C TYR A 108 -2.08 0.02 6.08
N VAL A 109 -1.85 1.06 5.30
CA VAL A 109 -2.82 1.60 4.33
C VAL A 109 -2.31 1.40 2.92
N THR A 110 -3.12 0.78 2.07
CA THR A 110 -2.78 0.49 0.69
C THR A 110 -3.75 1.19 -0.27
N PHE A 111 -3.20 1.88 -1.26
CA PHE A 111 -3.93 2.41 -2.41
C PHE A 111 -3.60 1.55 -3.63
N CYS A 112 -4.59 0.88 -4.19
CA CYS A 112 -4.43 -0.04 -5.32
C CYS A 112 -5.07 0.56 -6.58
N VAL A 113 -4.31 0.64 -7.67
CA VAL A 113 -4.77 1.19 -8.96
C VAL A 113 -4.50 0.23 -10.11
N GLY A 114 -5.23 0.41 -11.20
CA GLY A 114 -5.07 -0.34 -12.44
C GLY A 114 -6.26 -1.21 -12.78
N GLU A 115 -6.21 -1.90 -13.92
CA GLU A 115 -7.31 -2.74 -14.41
C GLU A 115 -7.63 -3.94 -13.51
N GLY A 116 -6.66 -4.38 -12.72
CA GLY A 116 -6.84 -5.41 -11.69
C GLY A 116 -7.13 -4.83 -10.31
N ALA A 117 -7.63 -3.59 -10.21
CA ALA A 117 -7.91 -2.93 -8.93
C ALA A 117 -8.96 -3.68 -8.10
N ASP A 118 -9.81 -4.49 -8.71
CA ASP A 118 -10.72 -5.42 -8.00
C ASP A 118 -9.95 -6.38 -7.07
N GLU A 119 -8.66 -6.57 -7.32
CA GLU A 119 -7.74 -7.25 -6.42
C GLU A 119 -7.63 -6.58 -5.05
N GLY A 120 -7.96 -5.30 -4.93
CA GLY A 120 -8.08 -4.63 -3.63
C GLY A 120 -9.13 -5.30 -2.74
N GLU A 121 -10.26 -5.70 -3.31
CA GLU A 121 -11.26 -6.52 -2.62
C GLU A 121 -10.71 -7.90 -2.27
N VAL A 122 -9.95 -8.52 -3.19
CA VAL A 122 -9.27 -9.80 -2.94
C VAL A 122 -8.25 -9.68 -1.81
N LEU A 123 -7.48 -8.60 -1.78
CA LEU A 123 -6.56 -8.33 -0.67
C LEU A 123 -7.29 -8.26 0.68
N GLN A 124 -8.39 -7.52 0.75
CA GLN A 124 -9.17 -7.41 1.99
C GLN A 124 -9.76 -8.77 2.40
N LYS A 125 -10.29 -9.54 1.48
CA LYS A 125 -10.79 -10.89 1.74
C LYS A 125 -9.68 -11.83 2.22
N THR A 126 -8.50 -11.74 1.62
CA THR A 126 -7.34 -12.55 2.01
C THR A 126 -6.84 -12.19 3.41
N LEU A 127 -6.84 -10.92 3.77
CA LEU A 127 -6.55 -10.48 5.14
C LEU A 127 -7.55 -11.05 6.15
N ASN A 128 -8.82 -11.04 5.80
CA ASN A 128 -9.86 -11.60 6.65
C ASN A 128 -9.66 -13.12 6.86
N ILE A 129 -9.33 -13.85 5.80
CA ILE A 129 -9.04 -15.29 5.88
C ILE A 129 -7.79 -15.54 6.74
N ALA A 130 -6.73 -14.78 6.56
CA ALA A 130 -5.52 -14.89 7.36
C ALA A 130 -5.80 -14.64 8.85
N HIS A 131 -6.60 -13.63 9.16
CA HIS A 131 -7.02 -13.32 10.53
C HIS A 131 -7.86 -14.45 11.14
N LEU A 132 -8.87 -14.94 10.43
CA LEU A 132 -9.72 -16.06 10.87
C LEU A 132 -8.93 -17.36 11.05
N SER A 133 -7.83 -17.54 10.33
CA SER A 133 -6.92 -18.68 10.46
C SER A 133 -5.95 -18.53 11.64
N GLY A 134 -6.12 -17.53 12.51
CA GLY A 134 -5.29 -17.30 13.69
C GLY A 134 -4.00 -16.52 13.42
N VAL A 135 -3.85 -15.95 12.24
CA VAL A 135 -2.69 -15.09 11.93
C VAL A 135 -3.00 -13.66 12.38
N ASN A 136 -2.84 -13.40 13.68
CA ASN A 136 -3.20 -12.12 14.30
C ASN A 136 -2.47 -10.90 13.73
N LYS A 137 -1.31 -11.11 13.10
CA LYS A 137 -0.55 -10.04 12.44
C LYS A 137 -1.30 -9.37 11.30
N PHE A 138 -2.28 -10.03 10.72
CA PHE A 138 -3.08 -9.52 9.62
C PHE A 138 -4.49 -9.09 10.06
N ASN A 139 -4.63 -8.58 11.28
CA ASN A 139 -5.89 -8.05 11.77
C ASN A 139 -6.46 -7.01 10.78
N PRO A 140 -7.64 -7.24 10.19
CA PRO A 140 -8.21 -6.33 9.22
C PRO A 140 -8.53 -4.94 9.77
N ASN A 141 -8.68 -4.79 11.08
CA ASN A 141 -8.92 -3.47 11.70
C ASN A 141 -7.71 -2.54 11.60
N ASN A 142 -6.50 -3.08 11.45
CA ASN A 142 -5.26 -2.33 11.32
C ASN A 142 -4.78 -2.27 9.87
N ASN A 143 -5.56 -2.77 8.92
CA ASN A 143 -5.27 -2.75 7.50
C ASN A 143 -6.42 -2.09 6.76
N SER A 144 -6.10 -1.13 5.92
CA SER A 144 -7.06 -0.48 5.04
C SER A 144 -6.60 -0.63 3.59
N VAL A 145 -7.49 -1.06 2.73
CA VAL A 145 -7.22 -1.19 1.29
C VAL A 145 -8.26 -0.37 0.53
N PHE A 146 -7.77 0.60 -0.23
CA PHE A 146 -8.58 1.38 -1.17
C PHE A 146 -8.21 0.98 -2.58
N TYR A 147 -9.18 0.89 -3.48
CA TYR A 147 -8.91 0.50 -4.86
C TYR A 147 -9.73 1.30 -5.85
N SER A 148 -9.10 1.63 -6.95
CA SER A 148 -9.71 2.36 -8.06
C SER A 148 -8.96 2.04 -9.35
N VAL A 149 -9.68 1.72 -10.43
CA VAL A 149 -9.07 1.39 -11.73
C VAL A 149 -8.24 2.56 -12.25
N ASP A 150 -8.79 3.77 -12.20
CA ASP A 150 -8.20 4.97 -12.81
C ASP A 150 -7.39 5.82 -11.83
N GLY A 151 -7.35 5.43 -10.58
CA GLY A 151 -6.63 6.15 -9.53
C GLY A 151 -7.52 6.99 -8.63
N PHE A 152 -6.88 7.79 -7.78
CA PHE A 152 -7.51 8.59 -6.72
C PHE A 152 -7.25 10.07 -6.94
N GLY A 153 -8.18 10.91 -6.47
CA GLY A 153 -7.90 12.33 -6.32
C GLY A 153 -6.84 12.56 -5.23
N THR A 154 -5.98 13.57 -5.43
CA THR A 154 -4.93 13.88 -4.45
C THR A 154 -5.52 14.26 -3.09
N GLU A 155 -6.64 14.96 -3.05
CA GLU A 155 -7.34 15.31 -1.81
C GLU A 155 -7.85 14.09 -1.05
N PHE A 156 -8.28 13.05 -1.76
CA PHE A 156 -8.70 11.80 -1.12
C PHE A 156 -7.53 11.10 -0.42
N ILE A 157 -6.40 10.95 -1.11
CA ILE A 157 -5.19 10.34 -0.54
C ILE A 157 -4.69 11.17 0.65
N ALA A 158 -4.63 12.49 0.49
CA ALA A 158 -4.21 13.40 1.55
C ALA A 158 -5.12 13.31 2.78
N GLY A 159 -6.42 13.25 2.58
CA GLY A 159 -7.40 13.10 3.66
C GLY A 159 -7.24 11.79 4.43
N VAL A 160 -7.05 10.69 3.73
CA VAL A 160 -6.81 9.38 4.36
C VAL A 160 -5.51 9.39 5.16
N MET A 161 -4.43 9.89 4.57
CA MET A 161 -3.14 10.00 5.27
C MET A 161 -3.23 10.88 6.51
N GLN A 162 -3.84 12.05 6.39
CA GLN A 162 -4.04 13.00 7.49
C GLN A 162 -4.82 12.34 8.63
N ASP A 163 -5.97 11.74 8.35
CA ASP A 163 -6.83 11.11 9.35
C ASP A 163 -6.12 9.98 10.10
N VAL A 164 -5.42 9.11 9.38
CA VAL A 164 -4.66 8.00 9.99
C VAL A 164 -3.52 8.53 10.85
N LEU A 165 -2.78 9.51 10.35
CA LEU A 165 -1.63 10.07 11.08
C LEU A 165 -2.06 10.84 12.34
N GLU A 166 -3.15 11.60 12.27
CA GLU A 166 -3.72 12.27 13.45
C GLU A 166 -4.18 11.25 14.50
N TYR A 167 -4.84 10.19 14.07
CA TYR A 167 -5.20 9.09 14.96
C TYR A 167 -3.96 8.47 15.63
N CYS A 168 -2.90 8.19 14.88
CA CYS A 168 -1.66 7.65 15.41
C CYS A 168 -0.95 8.62 16.37
N ALA A 169 -1.01 9.92 16.10
CA ALA A 169 -0.42 10.93 16.98
C ALA A 169 -1.14 11.04 18.34
N GLU A 170 -2.46 10.85 18.35
CA GLU A 170 -3.30 10.96 19.54
C GLU A 170 -3.37 9.67 20.37
N ASN A 171 -3.09 8.52 19.77
CA ASN A 171 -3.19 7.20 20.39
C ASN A 171 -1.82 6.51 20.50
N ASP A 172 -1.63 5.76 21.55
CA ASP A 172 -0.41 4.98 21.78
C ASP A 172 -0.46 3.59 21.16
#